data_fe33fd20a3dda5ea90ad81b6edc12176
#
_entry.id   fe33fd20a3dda5ea90ad81b6edc12176
#
_cell.length_a   1.000
_cell.length_b   1.000
_cell.length_c   1.000
_cell.angle_alpha   90.00
_cell.angle_beta   90.00
_cell.angle_gamma   90.00
#
_symmetry.space_group_name_H-M   'P 1'
#
loop_
_entity.id
_entity.type
_entity.pdbx_description
1 polymer ?
#
loop_
_entity_poly.entity_id
_entity_poly.type
_entity_poly.pdbx_seq_one_letter_code
_entity_poly.pdbx_strand_id
1 'polypeptide(L)'
;MAQQYGEGGGITAYMEGPFGSNGSAVKLTSITLLASGWKGAESPYSQVVECEAVSVNSMVNLQPSVEQLEIFHDKDIAFTTVNNGGVVTVYAIGDKPQNDYTIQATILEVVA
;
A
#
# COMPACT_ATOMS: atom_id res chain seq x y z
N MET A 1 -11.85 27.42 4.55
CA MET A 1 -12.23 27.28 4.09
C MET A 1 -12.30 26.72 3.64
N ALA A 2 -12.34 27.48 4.44
CA ALA A 2 -12.69 27.33 4.08
C ALA A 2 -12.45 26.75 3.59
N GLN A 3 -12.40 27.16 4.03
CA GLN A 3 -12.53 26.89 3.67
C GLN A 3 -12.07 26.37 3.37
N GLN A 4 -11.93 26.90 3.88
CA GLN A 4 -11.92 26.63 3.59
C GLN A 4 -11.39 26.12 3.32
N TYR A 5 -10.94 26.66 3.75
CA TYR A 5 -10.92 26.45 3.49
C TYR A 5 -10.58 26.00 3.32
N GLY A 6 -10.39 26.63 4.32
CA GLY A 6 -10.70 26.51 4.08
C GLY A 6 -10.43 26.03 4.00
N GLU A 7 -10.10 26.11 4.52
CA GLU A 7 -10.40 25.95 4.27
C GLU A 7 -10.28 25.15 3.85
N GLY A 8 -9.78 25.59 4.66
CA GLY A 8 -10.14 25.18 4.22
C GLY A 8 -9.87 24.32 3.84
N GLY A 9 -9.42 24.43 4.32
CA GLY A 9 -9.68 24.00 3.84
C GLY A 9 -9.24 23.09 3.46
N GLY A 10 -8.86 23.17 3.90
CA GLY A 10 -8.91 22.69 3.43
C GLY A 10 -8.63 21.76 3.06
N ILE A 11 -8.34 21.66 3.58
CA ILE A 11 -8.57 21.01 3.13
C ILE A 11 -8.68 20.25 2.86
N THR A 12 -8.73 20.41 3.22
CA THR A 12 -9.26 19.81 2.82
C THR A 12 -9.52 19.13 2.41
N ALA A 13 -9.61 19.31 2.73
CA ALA A 13 -10.21 18.84 2.24
C ALA A 13 -10.45 18.29 1.79
N TYR A 14 -10.63 18.42 2.05
CA TYR A 14 -11.27 18.03 1.45
C TYR A 14 -11.69 17.47 0.96
N MET A 15 -12.19 17.44 0.98
CA MET A 15 -12.89 17.05 0.45
C MET A 15 -13.75 16.84 0.24
N GLU A 16 -14.11 17.13 0.45
CA GLU A 16 -15.08 16.77 0.17
C GLU A 16 -15.66 16.79 -0.62
N GLY A 17 -15.67 16.64 -0.47
CA GLY A 17 -16.37 16.50 -1.31
C GLY A 17 -16.75 15.69 -2.08
N PRO A 18 -16.88 15.70 -2.84
CA PRO A 18 -17.51 14.95 -3.64
C PRO A 18 -17.05 13.74 -3.89
N PHE A 19 -16.34 13.28 -3.24
CA PHE A 19 -16.10 12.14 -3.52
C PHE A 19 -17.06 11.27 -3.30
N GLY A 20 -17.69 11.09 -2.78
CA GLY A 20 -18.20 10.08 -2.39
C GLY A 20 -19.28 9.38 -2.91
N SER A 21 -20.09 9.96 -3.50
CA SER A 21 -21.29 9.27 -3.83
C SER A 21 -21.11 8.19 -4.82
N ASN A 22 -20.09 8.15 -5.60
CA ASN A 22 -19.94 7.04 -6.44
C ASN A 22 -18.71 6.34 -6.14
N GLY A 23 -18.43 6.36 -5.00
CA GLY A 23 -17.89 5.34 -4.57
C GLY A 23 -16.52 4.96 -4.71
N SER A 24 -15.66 5.62 -4.11
CA SER A 24 -14.39 5.04 -3.73
C SER A 24 -14.30 5.08 -2.23
N ALA A 25 -13.76 4.05 -1.65
CA ALA A 25 -13.48 3.99 -0.22
C ALA A 25 -12.01 3.78 -0.03
N VAL A 26 -11.43 4.51 0.92
CA VAL A 26 -10.01 4.37 1.24
C VAL A 26 -9.92 3.77 2.63
N LYS A 27 -9.13 2.72 2.76
CA LYS A 27 -8.89 2.07 4.05
C LYS A 27 -7.41 2.06 4.33
N LEU A 28 -7.07 2.20 5.59
CA LEU A 28 -5.69 2.12 6.04
C LEU A 28 -5.47 0.79 6.75
N THR A 29 -4.38 0.15 6.47
CA THR A 29 -4.02 -1.10 7.11
C THR A 29 -2.51 -1.20 7.14
N SER A 30 -2.00 -2.30 7.66
CA SER A 30 -0.58 -2.57 7.58
C SER A 30 -0.39 -3.98 7.05
N ILE A 31 0.72 -4.17 6.35
CA ILE A 31 1.06 -5.46 5.76
C ILE A 31 2.40 -5.86 6.34
N THR A 32 2.48 -7.09 6.85
CA THR A 32 3.72 -7.63 7.39
C THR A 32 4.35 -8.55 6.36
N LEU A 33 5.58 -8.23 6.00
CA LEU A 33 6.38 -9.02 5.07
C LEU A 33 7.42 -9.76 5.89
N LEU A 34 7.40 -11.09 5.80
CA LEU A 34 8.29 -11.92 6.58
C LEU A 34 9.54 -12.24 5.79
N ALA A 35 10.70 -12.14 6.43
CA ALA A 35 11.96 -12.47 5.77
C ALA A 35 11.95 -13.90 5.25
N SER A 36 11.27 -14.80 5.95
CA SER A 36 11.19 -16.20 5.55
C SER A 36 10.14 -16.49 4.49
N GLY A 37 9.34 -15.49 4.12
CA GLY A 37 8.22 -15.70 3.21
C GLY A 37 8.53 -15.47 1.74
N TRP A 38 9.70 -14.97 1.42
CA TRP A 38 10.02 -14.62 0.04
C TRP A 38 10.32 -15.87 -0.78
N LYS A 39 9.72 -15.93 -1.96
CA LYS A 39 9.89 -17.05 -2.90
C LYS A 39 10.63 -16.55 -4.12
N GLY A 40 11.41 -17.43 -4.70
CA GLY A 40 12.19 -17.14 -5.90
C GLY A 40 13.67 -17.23 -5.61
N ALA A 41 14.43 -17.69 -6.59
CA ALA A 41 15.87 -17.81 -6.48
C ALA A 41 16.58 -16.50 -6.80
N GLU A 42 15.90 -15.60 -7.49
CA GLU A 42 16.46 -14.31 -7.87
C GLU A 42 15.32 -13.31 -8.01
N SER A 43 15.66 -12.05 -8.08
CA SER A 43 14.68 -10.96 -8.23
C SER A 43 13.87 -11.14 -9.52
N PRO A 44 12.56 -10.88 -9.48
CA PRO A 44 11.81 -10.42 -8.33
C PRO A 44 11.41 -11.56 -7.41
N TYR A 45 11.49 -11.31 -6.11
CA TYR A 45 11.00 -12.25 -5.11
C TYR A 45 9.55 -11.95 -4.83
N SER A 46 8.78 -12.93 -4.40
CA SER A 46 7.35 -12.71 -4.16
C SER A 46 6.90 -13.29 -2.84
N GLN A 47 5.87 -12.69 -2.29
CA GLN A 47 5.24 -13.16 -1.07
C GLN A 47 3.75 -12.81 -1.11
N VAL A 48 2.90 -13.81 -0.88
CA VAL A 48 1.47 -13.59 -0.79
C VAL A 48 1.16 -13.14 0.64
N VAL A 49 0.37 -12.08 0.76
CA VAL A 49 -0.02 -11.58 2.07
C VAL A 49 -1.52 -11.62 2.19
N GLU A 50 -1.99 -11.82 3.42
CA GLU A 50 -3.42 -11.80 3.69
C GLU A 50 -3.83 -10.41 4.07
N CYS A 51 -4.87 -9.91 3.42
CA CYS A 51 -5.38 -8.60 3.72
C CYS A 51 -6.89 -8.64 3.54
N GLU A 52 -7.60 -8.71 4.65
CA GLU A 52 -9.05 -8.92 4.62
C GLU A 52 -9.80 -7.78 3.99
N ALA A 53 -9.21 -6.60 3.99
CA ALA A 53 -9.89 -5.42 3.46
C ALA A 53 -9.84 -5.35 1.94
N VAL A 54 -9.14 -6.27 1.28
CA VAL A 54 -8.94 -6.22 -0.16
C VAL A 54 -10.00 -7.05 -0.86
N SER A 55 -10.64 -6.47 -1.86
CA SER A 55 -11.56 -7.17 -2.74
C SER A 55 -10.93 -7.24 -4.14
N VAL A 56 -11.66 -7.86 -5.07
CA VAL A 56 -11.14 -8.02 -6.43
C VAL A 56 -10.92 -6.69 -7.14
N ASN A 57 -11.60 -5.63 -6.70
CA ASN A 57 -11.48 -4.32 -7.33
C ASN A 57 -10.61 -3.35 -6.53
N SER A 58 -9.88 -3.83 -5.55
CA SER A 58 -9.07 -2.96 -4.72
C SER A 58 -7.72 -2.68 -5.35
N MET A 59 -7.22 -1.48 -5.11
CA MET A 59 -5.84 -1.12 -5.39
C MET A 59 -5.12 -1.03 -4.05
N VAL A 60 -3.95 -1.63 -3.96
CA VAL A 60 -3.18 -1.65 -2.72
C VAL A 60 -1.87 -0.94 -2.95
N ASN A 61 -1.60 0.08 -2.15
CA ASN A 61 -0.35 0.83 -2.24
C ASN A 61 0.37 0.75 -0.91
N LEU A 62 1.63 0.41 -0.95
CA LEU A 62 2.47 0.43 0.23
C LEU A 62 2.95 1.85 0.48
N GLN A 63 2.92 2.26 1.75
CA GLN A 63 3.36 3.59 2.16
C GLN A 63 4.40 3.45 3.26
N PRO A 64 5.64 3.13 2.88
CA PRO A 64 6.69 3.01 3.89
C PRO A 64 6.97 4.34 4.56
N SER A 65 7.42 4.30 5.80
CA SER A 65 7.86 5.50 6.49
C SER A 65 9.17 6.00 5.88
N VAL A 66 9.56 7.21 6.24
CA VAL A 66 10.82 7.78 5.79
C VAL A 66 11.99 6.88 6.20
N GLU A 67 11.95 6.37 7.43
CA GLU A 67 13.00 5.47 7.90
C GLU A 67 13.06 4.19 7.09
N GLN A 68 11.90 3.64 6.77
CA GLN A 68 11.84 2.42 5.96
C GLN A 68 12.34 2.68 4.54
N LEU A 69 12.00 3.82 3.97
CA LEU A 69 12.48 4.15 2.63
C LEU A 69 13.99 4.27 2.60
N GLU A 70 14.60 4.82 3.64
CA GLU A 70 16.06 4.89 3.71
C GLU A 70 16.68 3.52 3.81
N ILE A 71 16.08 2.64 4.60
CA ILE A 71 16.57 1.26 4.72
C ILE A 71 16.48 0.55 3.38
N PHE A 72 15.36 0.68 2.69
CA PHE A 72 15.16 0.01 1.41
C PHE A 72 16.11 0.56 0.35
N HIS A 73 16.35 1.86 0.37
CA HIS A 73 17.30 2.47 -0.54
C HIS A 73 18.71 1.93 -0.30
N ASP A 74 19.12 1.86 0.97
CA ASP A 74 20.46 1.38 1.31
C ASP A 74 20.64 -0.08 0.96
N LYS A 75 19.59 -0.87 1.03
CA LYS A 75 19.66 -2.30 0.77
C LYS A 75 19.29 -2.66 -0.66
N ASP A 76 19.02 -1.66 -1.49
CA ASP A 76 18.65 -1.86 -2.89
C ASP A 76 17.39 -2.74 -3.00
N ILE A 77 16.36 -2.39 -2.27
CA ILE A 77 15.09 -3.12 -2.29
C ILE A 77 13.98 -2.18 -2.71
N ALA A 78 13.13 -2.63 -3.62
CA ALA A 78 11.90 -1.92 -3.98
C ALA A 78 10.75 -2.90 -3.90
N PHE A 79 9.61 -2.45 -3.41
CA PHE A 79 8.42 -3.28 -3.30
C PHE A 79 7.31 -2.77 -4.20
N THR A 80 6.53 -3.70 -4.73
CA THR A 80 5.29 -3.36 -5.40
C THR A 80 4.26 -4.42 -5.09
N THR A 81 3.00 -4.13 -5.31
CA THR A 81 1.91 -5.05 -5.00
C THR A 81 1.09 -5.35 -6.24
N VAL A 82 0.55 -6.54 -6.29
CA VAL A 82 -0.39 -6.93 -7.33
C VAL A 82 -1.59 -7.59 -6.65
N ASN A 83 -2.79 -7.12 -6.98
CA ASN A 83 -4.01 -7.73 -6.50
C ASN A 83 -4.55 -8.65 -7.58
N ASN A 84 -4.55 -9.94 -7.27
CA ASN A 84 -5.04 -10.96 -8.16
C ASN A 84 -6.32 -11.53 -7.61
N GLY A 85 -7.44 -10.96 -7.99
CA GLY A 85 -8.74 -11.50 -7.55
C GLY A 85 -8.99 -11.42 -6.06
N GLY A 86 -8.42 -10.44 -5.39
CA GLY A 86 -8.55 -10.31 -3.94
C GLY A 86 -7.37 -10.87 -3.16
N VAL A 87 -6.44 -11.51 -3.85
CA VAL A 87 -5.23 -12.04 -3.22
C VAL A 87 -4.07 -11.10 -3.56
N VAL A 88 -3.43 -10.58 -2.54
CA VAL A 88 -2.37 -9.60 -2.73
C VAL A 88 -1.02 -10.29 -2.71
N THR A 89 -0.25 -10.09 -3.75
CA THR A 89 1.14 -10.54 -3.80
C THR A 89 2.04 -9.32 -3.76
N VAL A 90 3.04 -9.36 -2.91
CA VAL A 90 4.05 -8.31 -2.83
C VAL A 90 5.31 -8.82 -3.51
N TYR A 91 5.86 -8.02 -4.41
CA TYR A 91 7.11 -8.36 -5.08
C TYR A 91 8.23 -7.49 -4.53
N ALA A 92 9.37 -8.09 -4.28
CA ALA A 92 10.58 -7.39 -3.89
C ALA A 92 11.56 -7.44 -5.05
N ILE A 93 12.02 -6.28 -5.47
CA ILE A 93 12.93 -6.15 -6.61
C ILE A 93 14.26 -5.64 -6.08
N GLY A 94 15.33 -6.23 -6.54
CA GLY A 94 16.67 -5.93 -6.06
C GLY A 94 17.14 -7.02 -5.12
N ASP A 95 17.62 -6.65 -3.95
CA ASP A 95 18.12 -7.62 -2.98
C ASP A 95 16.96 -8.30 -2.25
N LYS A 96 17.17 -9.55 -1.88
CA LYS A 96 16.18 -10.29 -1.11
C LYS A 96 16.11 -9.70 0.30
N PRO A 97 14.92 -9.32 0.78
CA PRO A 97 14.82 -8.76 2.13
C PRO A 97 15.21 -9.79 3.19
N GLN A 98 16.06 -9.36 4.11
CA GLN A 98 16.58 -10.24 5.15
C GLN A 98 15.90 -10.03 6.50
N ASN A 99 15.03 -9.05 6.60
CA ASN A 99 14.33 -8.72 7.84
C ASN A 99 12.84 -8.71 7.61
N ASP A 100 12.08 -8.83 8.68
CA ASP A 100 10.64 -8.66 8.62
C ASP A 100 10.33 -7.17 8.58
N TYR A 101 9.35 -6.79 7.79
CA TYR A 101 8.91 -5.39 7.73
C TYR A 101 7.40 -5.33 7.83
N THR A 102 6.92 -4.41 8.67
CA THR A 102 5.50 -4.09 8.71
C THR A 102 5.36 -2.70 8.09
N ILE A 103 4.64 -2.64 6.97
CA ILE A 103 4.55 -1.43 6.18
C ILE A 103 3.09 -1.00 6.12
N GLN A 104 2.84 0.29 6.33
CA GLN A 104 1.50 0.82 6.18
C GLN A 104 1.07 0.70 4.73
N ALA A 105 -0.20 0.40 4.55
CA ALA A 105 -0.76 0.26 3.22
C ALA A 105 -2.08 1.02 3.13
N THR A 106 -2.33 1.56 1.97
CA THR A 106 -3.60 2.19 1.64
C THR A 106 -4.31 1.29 0.64
N ILE A 107 -5.56 0.99 0.93
CA ILE A 107 -6.39 0.18 0.05
C ILE A 107 -7.47 1.09 -0.49
N LEU A 108 -7.48 1.26 -1.81
CA LEU A 108 -8.48 2.05 -2.48
C LEU A 108 -9.44 1.08 -3.16
N GLU A 109 -10.68 1.10 -2.73
CA GLU A 109 -11.68 0.25 -3.34
C GLU A 109 -12.53 1.07 -4.26
N VAL A 110 -12.54 0.70 -5.53
CA VAL A 110 -13.31 1.41 -6.54
C VAL A 110 -14.66 0.72 -6.69
N VAL A 111 -15.71 1.48 -6.48
CA VAL A 111 -17.06 0.98 -6.59
C VAL A 111 -17.66 1.51 -7.88
N ALA A 112 -18.12 0.62 -8.70
CA ALA A 112 -18.66 1.01 -10.00
C ALA A 112 -20.04 1.67 -9.88
#